data_d5b25f9a6b8546ba989c3f8ecb251639
#
_entry.id   d5b25f9a6b8546ba989c3f8ecb251639
#
_cell.length_a   1.000
_cell.length_b   1.000
_cell.length_c   1.000
_cell.angle_alpha   90.00
_cell.angle_beta   90.00
_cell.angle_gamma   90.00
#
_symmetry.space_group_name_H-M   'P 1'
#
loop_
_entity.id
_entity.type
_entity.pdbx_description
1 polymer ?
#
loop_
_entity_poly.entity_id
_entity_poly.type
_entity_poly.pdbx_seq_one_letter_code
_entity_poly.pdbx_strand_id
1 'polypeptide(L)'
;MSEWHPTACVLCENNCGIEVKVSEDRQRIEKVKGDPKHPGSLGYLCQKASRLDHYQNSVDRILHPLKRTESGNYEQISWDQAIQEIARKLADIRDKFGGDKLFYWGGGGQGNHLPGGYGMTTMTALGGRYRTNALAQEKTGEGWVSANMFGGYAQRGDFEHCEVGIFIGKNPWNSHGVQRSRVELREIAKDPNRALVVFDP
;
A
#
# COMPACT_ATOMS: atom_id res chain seq x y z
N MET A 1 26.39 -18.65 -0.29
CA MET A 1 25.65 -17.84 0.74
C MET A 1 24.63 -17.01 0.00
N SER A 2 23.35 -17.14 0.29
CA SER A 2 22.32 -16.33 -0.36
C SER A 2 22.53 -14.84 -0.06
N GLU A 3 22.57 -14.05 -1.11
CA GLU A 3 22.85 -12.60 -1.05
C GLU A 3 21.62 -11.82 -0.53
N TRP A 4 21.86 -10.70 0.14
CA TRP A 4 20.83 -9.75 0.51
C TRP A 4 20.52 -8.82 -0.68
N HIS A 5 19.25 -8.71 -1.03
CA HIS A 5 18.76 -7.87 -2.13
C HIS A 5 18.02 -6.66 -1.58
N PRO A 6 18.48 -5.43 -1.84
CA PRO A 6 17.78 -4.23 -1.44
C PRO A 6 16.51 -4.05 -2.26
N THR A 7 15.41 -3.64 -1.59
CA THR A 7 14.13 -3.37 -2.22
C THR A 7 13.30 -2.44 -1.34
N ALA A 8 12.10 -2.06 -1.79
CA ALA A 8 11.17 -1.25 -1.02
C ALA A 8 10.03 -2.11 -0.45
N CYS A 9 9.62 -1.80 0.78
CA CYS A 9 8.42 -2.38 1.38
C CYS A 9 7.16 -1.83 0.72
N VAL A 10 6.25 -2.69 0.31
CA VAL A 10 5.00 -2.35 -0.41
C VAL A 10 3.75 -2.34 0.48
N LEU A 11 3.89 -2.52 1.80
CA LEU A 11 2.73 -2.70 2.69
C LEU A 11 2.02 -1.40 3.09
N CYS A 12 2.68 -0.25 2.92
CA CYS A 12 2.06 1.06 3.14
C CYS A 12 2.79 2.15 2.36
N GLU A 13 2.26 3.37 2.42
CA GLU A 13 2.74 4.56 1.72
C GLU A 13 4.15 5.03 2.10
N ASN A 14 4.71 4.55 3.21
CA ASN A 14 6.06 4.95 3.63
C ASN A 14 7.17 4.37 2.75
N ASN A 15 6.92 3.29 2.03
CA ASN A 15 7.89 2.66 1.13
C ASN A 15 9.29 2.49 1.75
N CYS A 16 9.36 2.06 3.01
CA CYS A 16 10.63 1.88 3.71
C CYS A 16 11.57 0.96 2.95
N GLY A 17 12.85 1.29 2.94
CA GLY A 17 13.90 0.42 2.40
C GLY A 17 14.06 -0.83 3.25
N ILE A 18 14.08 -1.96 2.59
CA ILE A 18 14.32 -3.27 3.20
C ILE A 18 15.35 -4.05 2.39
N GLU A 19 16.01 -4.98 3.03
CA GLU A 19 16.80 -6.01 2.35
C GLU A 19 16.14 -7.36 2.59
N VAL A 20 16.00 -8.13 1.52
CA VAL A 20 15.44 -9.47 1.56
C VAL A 20 16.48 -10.52 1.19
N LYS A 21 16.40 -11.65 1.84
CA LYS A 21 17.13 -12.84 1.49
C LYS A 21 16.17 -13.81 0.84
N VAL A 22 16.48 -14.28 -0.37
CA VAL A 22 15.61 -15.18 -1.11
C VAL A 22 16.21 -16.59 -1.15
N SER A 23 15.35 -17.59 -1.29
CA SER A 23 15.76 -18.99 -1.49
C SER A 23 16.55 -19.17 -2.79
N GLU A 24 17.28 -20.29 -2.93
CA GLU A 24 18.09 -20.58 -4.11
C GLU A 24 17.23 -20.62 -5.39
N ASP A 25 16.04 -21.16 -5.32
CA ASP A 25 15.07 -21.20 -6.42
C ASP A 25 14.35 -19.84 -6.65
N ARG A 26 14.65 -18.83 -5.84
CA ARG A 26 14.02 -17.48 -5.86
C ARG A 26 12.49 -17.45 -5.72
N GLN A 27 11.91 -18.51 -5.17
CA GLN A 27 10.46 -18.57 -5.01
C GLN A 27 9.99 -18.09 -3.63
N ARG A 28 10.89 -17.99 -2.65
CA ARG A 28 10.54 -17.66 -1.27
C ARG A 28 11.42 -16.58 -0.68
N ILE A 29 10.85 -15.76 0.18
CA ILE A 29 11.60 -14.85 1.05
C ILE A 29 11.99 -15.62 2.30
N GLU A 30 13.27 -15.77 2.57
CA GLU A 30 13.78 -16.45 3.76
C GLU A 30 13.89 -15.51 4.96
N LYS A 31 14.34 -14.28 4.73
CA LYS A 31 14.53 -13.27 5.78
C LYS A 31 14.27 -11.86 5.25
N VAL A 32 13.87 -10.99 6.16
CA VAL A 32 13.67 -9.55 5.89
C VAL A 32 14.37 -8.76 7.00
N LYS A 33 15.05 -7.69 6.63
CA LYS A 33 15.59 -6.68 7.55
C LYS A 33 15.45 -5.28 6.95
N GLY A 34 15.55 -4.24 7.77
CA GLY A 34 15.59 -2.86 7.29
C GLY A 34 16.90 -2.58 6.56
N ASP A 35 16.84 -1.77 5.50
CA ASP A 35 18.02 -1.29 4.78
C ASP A 35 18.59 -0.05 5.48
N PRO A 36 19.79 -0.12 6.07
CA PRO A 36 20.40 1.02 6.76
C PRO A 36 20.85 2.14 5.81
N LYS A 37 20.93 1.87 4.50
CA LYS A 37 21.30 2.85 3.48
C LYS A 37 20.11 3.62 2.95
N HIS A 38 18.89 3.20 3.25
CA HIS A 38 17.71 3.91 2.80
C HIS A 38 17.54 5.24 3.57
N PRO A 39 17.48 6.40 2.87
CA PRO A 39 17.60 7.71 3.50
C PRO A 39 16.47 8.06 4.48
N GLY A 40 15.27 7.54 4.27
CA GLY A 40 14.13 7.85 5.13
C GLY A 40 13.90 6.84 6.25
N SER A 41 14.15 5.56 6.04
CA SER A 41 13.89 4.53 7.06
C SER A 41 15.13 4.13 7.87
N LEU A 42 16.35 4.40 7.39
CA LEU A 42 17.62 4.21 8.12
C LEU A 42 17.71 2.86 8.84
N GLY A 43 17.28 1.78 8.17
CA GLY A 43 17.27 0.44 8.75
C GLY A 43 16.09 0.12 9.66
N TYR A 44 15.15 1.05 9.85
CA TYR A 44 13.95 0.78 10.63
C TYR A 44 13.04 -0.23 9.92
N LEU A 45 12.58 -1.22 10.68
CA LEU A 45 11.64 -2.25 10.23
C LEU A 45 10.44 -2.29 11.17
N CYS A 46 9.25 -1.98 10.66
CA CYS A 46 8.04 -2.09 11.45
C CYS A 46 7.54 -3.55 11.55
N GLN A 47 6.63 -3.81 12.48
CA GLN A 47 6.09 -5.16 12.70
C GLN A 47 5.35 -5.74 11.49
N LYS A 48 4.78 -4.91 10.60
CA LYS A 48 4.16 -5.40 9.35
C LYS A 48 5.21 -5.89 8.36
N ALA A 49 6.23 -5.07 8.12
CA ALA A 49 7.30 -5.38 7.18
C ALA A 49 8.16 -6.56 7.64
N SER A 50 8.35 -6.74 8.97
CA SER A 50 9.06 -7.90 9.52
C SER A 50 8.35 -9.25 9.29
N ARG A 51 7.11 -9.23 8.80
CA ARG A 51 6.30 -10.41 8.46
C ARG A 51 6.06 -10.56 6.96
N LEU A 52 6.83 -9.85 6.13
CA LEU A 52 6.67 -9.90 4.68
C LEU A 52 6.93 -11.30 4.11
N ASP A 53 7.86 -12.05 4.72
CA ASP A 53 8.11 -13.45 4.42
C ASP A 53 6.85 -14.31 4.60
N HIS A 54 6.12 -14.12 5.70
CA HIS A 54 4.87 -14.83 5.95
C HIS A 54 3.82 -14.52 4.87
N TYR A 55 3.65 -13.25 4.51
CA TYR A 55 2.72 -12.84 3.45
C TYR A 55 3.09 -13.46 2.09
N GLN A 56 4.36 -13.41 1.75
CA GLN A 56 4.83 -13.89 0.45
C GLN A 56 4.77 -15.41 0.35
N ASN A 57 5.09 -16.11 1.43
CA ASN A 57 5.27 -17.57 1.42
C ASN A 57 4.03 -18.32 1.91
N SER A 58 2.92 -17.63 2.23
CA SER A 58 1.71 -18.27 2.73
C SER A 58 1.18 -19.34 1.76
N VAL A 59 0.81 -20.48 2.30
CA VAL A 59 0.19 -21.57 1.53
C VAL A 59 -1.22 -21.21 1.02
N ASP A 60 -1.87 -20.25 1.68
CA ASP A 60 -3.19 -19.76 1.30
C ASP A 60 -3.14 -18.66 0.23
N ARG A 61 -1.94 -18.32 -0.25
CA ARG A 61 -1.77 -17.30 -1.27
C ARG A 61 -2.33 -17.78 -2.61
N ILE A 62 -3.22 -16.98 -3.19
CA ILE A 62 -3.76 -17.22 -4.54
C ILE A 62 -2.65 -16.92 -5.56
N LEU A 63 -2.18 -17.95 -6.26
CA LEU A 63 -1.08 -17.87 -7.24
C LEU A 63 -1.59 -17.85 -8.70
N HIS A 64 -2.83 -18.23 -8.92
CA HIS A 64 -3.43 -18.34 -10.25
C HIS A 64 -4.81 -17.71 -10.27
N PRO A 65 -5.31 -17.27 -11.44
CA PRO A 65 -6.67 -16.80 -11.56
C PRO A 65 -7.67 -17.90 -11.16
N LEU A 66 -8.70 -17.51 -10.44
CA LEU A 66 -9.79 -18.38 -10.02
C LEU A 66 -11.09 -17.92 -10.67
N LYS A 67 -11.82 -18.85 -11.27
CA LYS A 67 -13.14 -18.62 -11.85
C LYS A 67 -14.20 -19.28 -10.97
N ARG A 68 -15.24 -18.53 -10.65
CA ARG A 68 -16.37 -19.06 -9.91
C ARG A 68 -17.22 -19.94 -10.82
N THR A 69 -17.52 -21.16 -10.36
CA THR A 69 -18.41 -22.12 -11.04
C THR A 69 -19.86 -21.84 -10.72
N GLU A 70 -20.78 -22.45 -11.47
CA GLU A 70 -22.23 -22.36 -11.21
C GLU A 70 -22.62 -22.91 -9.82
N SER A 71 -21.90 -23.92 -9.34
CA SER A 71 -22.09 -24.45 -7.99
C SER A 71 -21.60 -23.53 -6.85
N GLY A 72 -20.96 -22.40 -7.21
CA GLY A 72 -20.43 -21.43 -6.24
C GLY A 72 -18.99 -21.71 -5.79
N ASN A 73 -18.40 -22.82 -6.20
CA ASN A 73 -17.00 -23.15 -5.96
C ASN A 73 -16.07 -22.35 -6.89
N TYR A 74 -14.76 -22.44 -6.65
CA TYR A 74 -13.75 -21.80 -7.49
C TYR A 74 -12.88 -22.86 -8.15
N GLU A 75 -12.60 -22.68 -9.43
CA GLU A 75 -11.66 -23.47 -10.21
C GLU A 75 -10.52 -22.62 -10.71
N GLN A 76 -9.33 -23.20 -10.79
CA GLN A 76 -8.16 -22.54 -11.36
C GLN A 76 -8.28 -22.50 -12.87
N ILE A 77 -8.02 -21.33 -13.46
CA ILE A 77 -7.95 -21.13 -14.91
C ILE A 77 -6.60 -20.52 -15.29
N SER A 78 -6.26 -20.54 -16.58
CA SER A 78 -5.03 -19.88 -17.06
C SER A 78 -5.20 -18.35 -17.10
N TRP A 79 -4.07 -17.63 -17.09
CA TRP A 79 -4.07 -16.18 -17.25
C TRP A 79 -4.65 -15.77 -18.61
N ASP A 80 -4.32 -16.49 -19.68
CA ASP A 80 -4.85 -16.20 -21.03
C ASP A 80 -6.37 -16.34 -21.07
N GLN A 81 -6.90 -17.40 -20.49
CA GLN A 81 -8.34 -17.59 -20.38
C GLN A 81 -9.00 -16.47 -19.57
N ALA A 82 -8.43 -16.13 -18.41
CA ALA A 82 -8.96 -15.05 -17.56
C ALA A 82 -9.00 -13.71 -18.30
N ILE A 83 -7.88 -13.34 -18.94
CA ILE A 83 -7.77 -12.07 -19.67
C ILE A 83 -8.75 -12.02 -20.84
N GLN A 84 -8.84 -13.08 -21.65
CA GLN A 84 -9.76 -13.14 -22.79
C GLN A 84 -11.23 -13.05 -22.37
N GLU A 85 -11.62 -13.80 -21.33
CA GLU A 85 -13.01 -13.77 -20.83
C GLU A 85 -13.38 -12.39 -20.25
N ILE A 86 -12.48 -11.77 -19.47
CA ILE A 86 -12.70 -10.44 -18.91
C ILE A 86 -12.77 -9.38 -20.03
N ALA A 87 -11.80 -9.40 -20.95
CA ALA A 87 -11.76 -8.44 -22.07
C ALA A 87 -13.04 -8.50 -22.91
N ARG A 88 -13.49 -9.72 -23.27
CA ARG A 88 -14.74 -9.91 -24.01
C ARG A 88 -15.94 -9.35 -23.25
N LYS A 89 -16.10 -9.68 -21.98
CA LYS A 89 -17.25 -9.19 -21.17
C LYS A 89 -17.25 -7.66 -21.03
N LEU A 90 -16.08 -7.05 -20.85
CA LEU A 90 -15.97 -5.60 -20.80
C LEU A 90 -16.29 -4.95 -22.16
N ALA A 91 -15.83 -5.53 -23.26
CA ALA A 91 -16.16 -5.07 -24.61
C ALA A 91 -17.67 -5.20 -24.89
N ASP A 92 -18.28 -6.34 -24.57
CA ASP A 92 -19.71 -6.56 -24.73
C ASP A 92 -20.56 -5.52 -23.97
N ILE A 93 -20.17 -5.18 -22.74
CA ILE A 93 -20.85 -4.13 -21.96
C ILE A 93 -20.67 -2.77 -22.61
N ARG A 94 -19.44 -2.41 -22.98
CA ARG A 94 -19.14 -1.15 -23.66
C ARG A 94 -19.93 -1.00 -24.94
N ASP A 95 -19.95 -2.02 -25.79
CA ASP A 95 -20.56 -1.98 -27.12
C ASP A 95 -22.09 -1.98 -27.06
N LYS A 96 -22.66 -2.69 -26.08
CA LYS A 96 -24.10 -2.80 -25.89
C LYS A 96 -24.73 -1.65 -25.10
N PHE A 97 -24.04 -1.16 -24.08
CA PHE A 97 -24.62 -0.22 -23.11
C PHE A 97 -23.85 1.08 -22.96
N GLY A 98 -22.66 1.21 -23.55
CA GLY A 98 -21.76 2.33 -23.39
C GLY A 98 -20.74 2.12 -22.27
N GLY A 99 -19.56 2.73 -22.41
CA GLY A 99 -18.48 2.64 -21.44
C GLY A 99 -18.82 3.27 -20.09
N ASP A 100 -19.80 4.16 -20.02
CA ASP A 100 -20.29 4.78 -18.78
C ASP A 100 -21.02 3.82 -17.84
N LYS A 101 -21.33 2.59 -18.31
CA LYS A 101 -21.86 1.50 -17.46
C LYS A 101 -20.76 0.70 -16.77
N LEU A 102 -19.50 1.01 -17.06
CA LEU A 102 -18.36 0.44 -16.36
C LEU A 102 -17.95 1.37 -15.22
N PHE A 103 -17.81 0.82 -14.03
CA PHE A 103 -17.39 1.53 -12.84
C PHE A 103 -16.07 0.95 -12.32
N TYR A 104 -15.08 1.81 -12.08
CA TYR A 104 -13.81 1.41 -11.52
C TYR A 104 -13.75 1.72 -10.03
N TRP A 105 -13.56 0.68 -9.24
CA TRP A 105 -13.28 0.82 -7.82
C TRP A 105 -11.83 0.36 -7.54
N GLY A 106 -10.93 1.32 -7.38
CA GLY A 106 -9.53 1.05 -7.10
C GLY A 106 -9.24 0.92 -5.62
N GLY A 107 -8.14 0.23 -5.33
CA GLY A 107 -7.57 0.20 -3.99
C GLY A 107 -6.64 1.39 -3.73
N GLY A 108 -6.19 1.53 -2.48
CA GLY A 108 -5.22 2.52 -2.04
C GLY A 108 -4.55 2.08 -0.74
N GLY A 109 -3.61 2.88 -0.25
CA GLY A 109 -2.95 2.65 1.04
C GLY A 109 -1.75 1.70 1.03
N GLN A 110 -1.44 1.08 -0.10
CA GLN A 110 -0.21 0.30 -0.28
C GLN A 110 0.84 1.14 -1.02
N GLY A 111 2.11 0.80 -0.81
CA GLY A 111 3.22 1.40 -1.57
C GLY A 111 3.28 0.97 -3.05
N ASN A 112 2.49 0.01 -3.46
CA ASN A 112 2.40 -0.45 -4.85
C ASN A 112 1.16 0.13 -5.55
N HIS A 113 1.33 1.26 -6.23
CA HIS A 113 0.25 1.97 -6.94
C HIS A 113 0.13 1.62 -8.42
N LEU A 114 1.04 0.82 -8.95
CA LEU A 114 1.09 0.45 -10.38
C LEU A 114 -0.23 -0.19 -10.88
N PRO A 115 -0.86 -1.15 -10.17
CA PRO A 115 -2.14 -1.70 -10.58
C PRO A 115 -3.26 -0.67 -10.70
N GLY A 116 -3.26 0.35 -9.84
CA GLY A 116 -4.22 1.46 -9.91
C GLY A 116 -4.06 2.30 -11.18
N GLY A 117 -2.82 2.59 -11.56
CA GLY A 117 -2.51 3.30 -12.81
C GLY A 117 -3.00 2.55 -14.04
N TYR A 118 -2.68 1.27 -14.15
CA TYR A 118 -3.15 0.42 -15.26
C TYR A 118 -4.69 0.28 -15.28
N GLY A 119 -5.32 0.08 -14.13
CA GLY A 119 -6.76 -0.03 -14.04
C GLY A 119 -7.48 1.23 -14.51
N MET A 120 -7.01 2.40 -14.11
CA MET A 120 -7.57 3.69 -14.55
C MET A 120 -7.40 3.91 -16.06
N THR A 121 -6.25 3.61 -16.61
CA THR A 121 -5.97 3.73 -18.04
C THR A 121 -6.85 2.79 -18.86
N THR A 122 -7.00 1.55 -18.42
CA THR A 122 -7.90 0.56 -19.06
C THR A 122 -9.34 1.05 -19.06
N MET A 123 -9.83 1.57 -17.93
CA MET A 123 -11.21 2.09 -17.85
C MET A 123 -11.43 3.29 -18.76
N THR A 124 -10.45 4.19 -18.85
CA THR A 124 -10.52 5.33 -19.77
C THR A 124 -10.58 4.86 -21.23
N ALA A 125 -9.77 3.89 -21.61
CA ALA A 125 -9.77 3.31 -22.96
C ALA A 125 -11.10 2.61 -23.30
N LEU A 126 -11.81 2.09 -22.32
CA LEU A 126 -13.14 1.50 -22.46
C LEU A 126 -14.29 2.54 -22.45
N GLY A 127 -13.98 3.84 -22.32
CA GLY A 127 -14.98 4.92 -22.22
C GLY A 127 -15.63 5.03 -20.84
N GLY A 128 -15.05 4.41 -19.82
CA GLY A 128 -15.52 4.49 -18.43
C GLY A 128 -15.20 5.86 -17.83
N ARG A 129 -16.20 6.50 -17.23
CA ARG A 129 -16.08 7.83 -16.60
C ARG A 129 -16.16 7.77 -15.08
N TYR A 130 -16.76 6.73 -14.54
CA TYR A 130 -17.01 6.64 -13.10
C TYR A 130 -15.93 5.82 -12.40
N ARG A 131 -15.33 6.44 -11.40
CA ARG A 131 -14.27 5.83 -10.60
C ARG A 131 -14.30 6.32 -9.16
N THR A 132 -13.90 5.46 -8.24
CA THR A 132 -13.62 5.80 -6.84
C THR A 132 -12.53 4.90 -6.26
N ASN A 133 -12.04 5.24 -5.10
CA ASN A 133 -11.12 4.43 -4.32
C ASN A 133 -11.29 4.71 -2.81
N ALA A 134 -10.59 3.99 -1.97
CA ALA A 134 -10.64 4.20 -0.52
C ALA A 134 -10.22 5.63 -0.12
N LEU A 135 -9.22 6.21 -0.80
CA LEU A 135 -8.75 7.57 -0.53
C LEU A 135 -9.84 8.62 -0.76
N ALA A 136 -10.72 8.43 -1.73
CA ALA A 136 -11.84 9.33 -1.99
C ALA A 136 -12.86 9.34 -0.85
N GLN A 137 -12.90 8.29 -0.03
CA GLN A 137 -13.79 8.18 1.13
C GLN A 137 -13.09 8.65 2.42
N GLU A 138 -11.88 8.19 2.68
CA GLU A 138 -11.19 8.43 3.95
C GLU A 138 -10.33 9.71 3.98
N LYS A 139 -9.83 10.16 2.82
CA LYS A 139 -8.84 11.25 2.71
C LYS A 139 -9.36 12.55 2.10
N THR A 140 -10.65 12.66 1.85
CA THR A 140 -11.23 13.87 1.23
C THR A 140 -11.04 15.09 2.10
N GLY A 141 -11.34 14.99 3.42
CA GLY A 141 -11.14 16.08 4.36
C GLY A 141 -9.68 16.44 4.54
N GLU A 142 -8.82 15.44 4.70
CA GLU A 142 -7.37 15.64 4.80
C GLU A 142 -6.81 16.32 3.55
N GLY A 143 -7.22 15.86 2.35
CA GLY A 143 -6.79 16.44 1.08
C GLY A 143 -7.27 17.89 0.92
N TRP A 144 -8.51 18.18 1.31
CA TRP A 144 -9.06 19.54 1.29
C TRP A 144 -8.28 20.50 2.20
N VAL A 145 -8.04 20.11 3.46
CA VAL A 145 -7.29 20.90 4.43
C VAL A 145 -5.85 21.11 3.93
N SER A 146 -5.17 20.05 3.55
CA SER A 146 -3.77 20.13 3.07
C SER A 146 -3.63 21.01 1.84
N ALA A 147 -4.54 20.89 0.87
CA ALA A 147 -4.50 21.71 -0.34
C ALA A 147 -4.70 23.19 -0.04
N ASN A 148 -5.61 23.55 0.88
CA ASN A 148 -5.87 24.93 1.21
C ASN A 148 -4.82 25.56 2.15
N MET A 149 -4.25 24.77 3.08
CA MET A 149 -3.27 25.30 4.03
C MET A 149 -1.84 25.30 3.47
N PHE A 150 -1.49 24.32 2.66
CA PHE A 150 -0.09 24.08 2.25
C PHE A 150 0.10 24.04 0.74
N GLY A 151 -0.95 24.18 -0.05
CA GLY A 151 -0.90 24.11 -1.51
C GLY A 151 -0.59 22.73 -2.08
N GLY A 152 -0.64 21.66 -1.26
CA GLY A 152 -0.35 20.31 -1.68
C GLY A 152 -1.16 19.25 -0.91
N TYR A 153 -1.33 18.08 -1.54
CA TYR A 153 -2.17 17.03 -0.96
C TYR A 153 -1.47 16.21 0.13
N ALA A 154 -0.23 15.85 -0.05
CA ALA A 154 0.46 14.90 0.80
C ALA A 154 1.45 15.59 1.74
N GLN A 155 0.96 16.15 2.81
CA GLN A 155 1.80 16.74 3.86
C GLN A 155 2.16 15.69 4.92
N ARG A 156 3.38 15.76 5.43
CA ARG A 156 3.84 14.95 6.55
C ARG A 156 4.50 15.82 7.59
N GLY A 157 4.23 15.54 8.85
CA GLY A 157 4.93 16.20 9.95
C GLY A 157 6.40 15.77 10.00
N ASP A 158 7.26 16.73 10.26
CA ASP A 158 8.67 16.49 10.59
C ASP A 158 8.80 16.19 12.08
N PHE A 159 8.57 14.93 12.45
CA PHE A 159 8.64 14.49 13.84
C PHE A 159 10.08 14.30 14.34
N GLU A 160 11.02 14.20 13.44
CA GLU A 160 12.45 14.08 13.79
C GLU A 160 12.98 15.36 14.44
N HIS A 161 12.56 16.54 13.94
CA HIS A 161 13.08 17.83 14.36
C HIS A 161 12.09 18.70 15.15
N CYS A 162 10.85 18.25 15.38
CA CYS A 162 9.85 19.04 16.09
C CYS A 162 10.18 19.14 17.60
N GLU A 163 9.90 20.29 18.19
CA GLU A 163 9.98 20.50 19.65
C GLU A 163 8.73 19.93 20.35
N VAL A 164 7.56 20.00 19.70
CA VAL A 164 6.31 19.48 20.22
C VAL A 164 5.63 18.59 19.18
N GLY A 165 5.45 17.31 19.51
CA GLY A 165 4.67 16.36 18.73
C GLY A 165 3.29 16.16 19.33
N ILE A 166 2.22 16.53 18.59
CA ILE A 166 0.83 16.38 19.06
C ILE A 166 0.12 15.33 18.20
N PHE A 167 -0.42 14.32 18.86
CA PHE A 167 -1.18 13.23 18.22
C PHE A 167 -2.61 13.22 18.73
N ILE A 168 -3.58 13.41 17.85
CA ILE A 168 -5.01 13.46 18.16
C ILE A 168 -5.70 12.32 17.42
N GLY A 169 -6.23 11.33 18.15
CA GLY A 169 -6.90 10.16 17.58
C GLY A 169 -6.00 9.34 16.64
N LYS A 170 -4.68 9.41 16.84
CA LYS A 170 -3.69 8.73 15.98
C LYS A 170 -2.62 8.04 16.80
N ASN A 171 -2.42 6.76 16.52
CA ASN A 171 -1.40 5.93 17.18
C ASN A 171 -0.34 5.44 16.17
N PRO A 172 0.67 6.25 15.81
CA PRO A 172 1.70 5.83 14.86
C PRO A 172 2.63 4.73 15.40
N TRP A 173 2.63 4.50 16.71
CA TRP A 173 3.35 3.37 17.31
C TRP A 173 2.88 2.01 16.76
N ASN A 174 1.58 1.87 16.51
CA ASN A 174 0.95 0.66 15.99
C ASN A 174 0.53 0.79 14.52
N SER A 175 -0.10 1.91 14.16
CA SER A 175 -0.64 2.11 12.79
C SER A 175 0.43 2.52 11.78
N HIS A 176 1.58 3.02 12.25
CA HIS A 176 2.63 3.59 11.41
C HIS A 176 2.17 4.86 10.68
N GLY A 177 2.45 5.04 9.39
CA GLY A 177 2.14 6.29 8.67
C GLY A 177 3.14 7.42 8.93
N VAL A 178 4.11 7.19 9.82
CA VAL A 178 5.30 8.01 10.06
C VAL A 178 6.49 7.08 9.87
N GLN A 179 7.48 7.52 9.11
CA GLN A 179 8.73 6.74 8.98
C GLN A 179 9.41 6.65 10.35
N ARG A 180 10.07 5.52 10.63
CA ARG A 180 10.75 5.28 11.92
C ARG A 180 9.91 5.56 13.17
N SER A 181 8.58 5.45 13.06
CA SER A 181 7.62 5.94 14.04
C SER A 181 7.97 5.62 15.50
N ARG A 182 8.37 4.39 15.80
CA ARG A 182 8.74 4.00 17.19
C ARG A 182 10.06 4.60 17.65
N VAL A 183 10.96 4.90 16.75
CA VAL A 183 12.23 5.57 17.04
C VAL A 183 11.95 7.03 17.35
N GLU A 184 11.30 7.74 16.44
CA GLU A 184 10.98 9.17 16.59
C GLU A 184 10.14 9.47 17.82
N LEU A 185 9.08 8.68 18.08
CA LEU A 185 8.26 8.85 19.28
C LEU A 185 9.06 8.65 20.58
N ARG A 186 10.00 7.70 20.59
CA ARG A 186 10.88 7.49 21.75
C ARG A 186 11.88 8.62 21.92
N GLU A 187 12.41 9.16 20.83
CA GLU A 187 13.33 10.29 20.84
C GLU A 187 12.63 11.54 21.41
N ILE A 188 11.41 11.86 20.92
CA ILE A 188 10.62 12.96 21.48
C ILE A 188 10.36 12.74 22.98
N ALA A 189 9.91 11.57 23.37
CA ALA A 189 9.53 11.28 24.75
C ALA A 189 10.71 11.28 25.76
N LYS A 190 11.94 11.11 25.28
CA LYS A 190 13.15 11.08 26.14
C LYS A 190 13.90 12.41 26.19
N ASP A 191 13.70 13.27 25.22
CA ASP A 191 14.38 14.56 25.18
C ASP A 191 13.68 15.54 26.13
N PRO A 192 14.40 16.09 27.16
CA PRO A 192 13.81 17.02 28.12
C PRO A 192 13.39 18.36 27.51
N ASN A 193 13.88 18.68 26.31
CA ASN A 193 13.53 19.90 25.58
C ASN A 193 12.38 19.71 24.59
N ARG A 194 11.81 18.49 24.50
CA ARG A 194 10.74 18.15 23.57
C ARG A 194 9.51 17.67 24.32
N ALA A 195 8.35 17.87 23.75
CA ALA A 195 7.10 17.40 24.32
C ALA A 195 6.34 16.45 23.38
N LEU A 196 5.85 15.34 23.93
CA LEU A 196 4.93 14.43 23.27
C LEU A 196 3.55 14.56 23.93
N VAL A 197 2.57 15.03 23.17
CA VAL A 197 1.19 15.21 23.62
C VAL A 197 0.28 14.25 22.85
N VAL A 198 -0.52 13.48 23.58
CA VAL A 198 -1.42 12.48 22.99
C VAL A 198 -2.84 12.70 23.49
N PHE A 199 -3.77 12.79 22.55
CA PHE A 199 -5.22 12.76 22.78
C PHE A 199 -5.78 11.51 22.14
N ASP A 200 -6.04 10.48 22.94
CA ASP A 200 -6.55 9.18 22.51
C ASP A 200 -7.49 8.64 23.58
N PRO A 201 -8.67 8.05 23.25
CA PRO A 201 -9.59 7.48 24.22
C PRO A 201 -9.02 6.31 25.01
#